data_d8217ef871cceac0e9b3dc9821cfbf81
#
_entry.id   d8217ef871cceac0e9b3dc9821cfbf81
#
_cell.length_a   1.000
_cell.length_b   1.000
_cell.length_c   1.000
_cell.angle_alpha   90.00
_cell.angle_beta   90.00
_cell.angle_gamma   90.00
#
_symmetry.space_group_name_H-M   'P 1'
#
loop_
_entity.id
_entity.type
_entity.pdbx_description
1 polymer ?
#
loop_
_entity_poly.entity_id
_entity_poly.type
_entity_poly.pdbx_seq_one_letter_code
_entity_poly.pdbx_strand_id
1 'polypeptide(L)'
;MAFEEAITDLGSNIIIDIEVTPGSKSISVPSSYNEWRKRIEVKLTKNAQKGKANEQLVECLADLFGISSSNIQINSGATSSKKSLLIRGVSYQQAVSILEAHLKK
;
A
#
# COMPACT_ATOMS: atom_id res chain seq x y z
N MET A 1 14.21 10.42 3.73
CA MET A 1 12.95 10.27 3.00
C MET A 1 11.83 10.15 4.03
N ALA A 2 10.72 10.82 3.82
CA ALA A 2 9.65 10.95 4.83
C ALA A 2 8.45 10.04 4.52
N PHE A 3 8.68 8.86 3.95
CA PHE A 3 7.59 7.94 3.59
C PHE A 3 6.80 7.47 4.81
N GLU A 4 7.39 7.54 5.99
CA GLU A 4 6.74 7.17 7.24
C GLU A 4 5.49 8.01 7.51
N GLU A 5 5.39 9.19 6.90
CA GLU A 5 4.20 10.03 7.04
C GLU A 5 2.96 9.40 6.38
N ALA A 6 3.16 8.43 5.49
CA ALA A 6 2.05 7.70 4.87
C ALA A 6 1.55 6.55 5.75
N ILE A 7 2.20 6.30 6.88
CA ILE A 7 1.87 5.18 7.76
C ILE A 7 1.36 5.71 9.09
N THR A 8 0.16 5.26 9.47
CA THR A 8 -0.41 5.61 10.78
C THR A 8 -0.27 4.42 11.72
N ASP A 9 0.34 4.66 12.87
CA ASP A 9 0.58 3.64 13.89
C ASP A 9 -0.66 3.47 14.76
N LEU A 10 -1.26 2.28 14.76
CA LEU A 10 -2.41 1.96 15.60
C LEU A 10 -2.06 0.93 16.67
N GLY A 11 -0.77 0.76 16.97
CA GLY A 11 -0.30 -0.24 17.92
C GLY A 11 -0.01 -1.56 17.22
N SER A 12 -0.93 -2.51 17.29
CA SER A 12 -0.75 -3.81 16.64
C SER A 12 -1.16 -3.81 15.17
N ASN A 13 -1.75 -2.71 14.70
CA ASN A 13 -2.19 -2.54 13.30
C ASN A 13 -1.65 -1.23 12.77
N ILE A 14 -1.73 -1.06 11.45
CA ILE A 14 -1.35 0.21 10.80
C ILE A 14 -2.35 0.58 9.72
N ILE A 15 -2.36 1.86 9.36
CA ILE A 15 -3.04 2.33 8.16
C ILE A 15 -1.97 2.87 7.22
N ILE A 16 -2.03 2.47 5.96
CA ILE A 16 -1.11 2.96 4.92
C ILE A 16 -1.90 3.76 3.90
N ASP A 17 -1.43 4.96 3.62
CA ASP A 17 -1.99 5.81 2.57
C ASP A 17 -1.25 5.52 1.27
N ILE A 18 -2.00 5.13 0.26
CA ILE A 18 -1.50 4.64 -1.03
C ILE A 18 -2.09 5.48 -2.15
N GLU A 19 -1.31 5.67 -3.22
CA GLU A 19 -1.83 6.17 -4.48
C GLU A 19 -1.52 5.13 -5.56
N VAL A 20 -2.56 4.69 -6.27
CA VAL A 20 -2.48 3.59 -7.24
C VAL A 20 -2.46 4.14 -8.66
N THR A 21 -1.53 3.62 -9.48
CA THR A 21 -1.55 3.80 -10.93
C THR A 21 -1.94 2.45 -11.54
N PRO A 22 -3.21 2.28 -11.98
CA PRO A 22 -3.64 1.02 -12.57
C PRO A 22 -3.27 0.94 -14.05
N GLY A 23 -3.36 -0.24 -14.63
CA GLY A 23 -3.11 -0.43 -16.05
C GLY A 23 -1.67 -0.20 -16.46
N SER A 24 -0.73 -0.34 -15.56
CA SER A 24 0.70 -0.20 -15.86
C SER A 24 1.23 -1.45 -16.53
N LYS A 25 2.40 -1.36 -17.15
CA LYS A 25 3.01 -2.50 -17.84
C LYS A 25 3.55 -3.54 -16.87
N SER A 26 3.92 -3.11 -15.66
CA SER A 26 4.46 -4.03 -14.66
C SER A 26 3.99 -3.59 -13.27
N ILE A 27 4.06 -4.56 -12.35
CA ILE A 27 3.73 -4.32 -10.94
C ILE A 27 4.93 -3.72 -10.22
N SER A 28 4.70 -2.68 -9.43
CA SER A 28 5.72 -2.12 -8.54
C SER A 28 5.03 -1.69 -7.24
N VAL A 29 5.24 -2.46 -6.17
CA VAL A 29 4.63 -2.23 -4.86
C VAL A 29 5.69 -2.42 -3.78
N PRO A 30 6.18 -1.36 -3.15
CA PRO A 30 5.94 0.04 -3.46
C PRO A 30 6.75 0.50 -4.68
N SER A 31 6.30 1.56 -5.33
CA SER A 31 7.02 2.16 -6.45
C SER A 31 7.88 3.33 -5.97
N SER A 32 7.25 4.29 -5.29
CA SER A 32 7.95 5.47 -4.79
C SER A 32 7.09 6.12 -3.70
N TYR A 33 7.61 7.21 -3.12
CA TYR A 33 6.86 8.00 -2.15
C TYR A 33 6.62 9.39 -2.71
N ASN A 34 5.37 9.84 -2.66
CA ASN A 34 4.99 11.18 -3.10
C ASN A 34 4.95 12.11 -1.89
N GLU A 35 5.95 12.98 -1.78
CA GLU A 35 6.09 13.88 -0.63
C GLU A 35 4.97 14.93 -0.57
N TRP A 36 4.45 15.33 -1.71
CA TRP A 36 3.41 16.34 -1.78
C TRP A 36 2.09 15.84 -1.24
N ARG A 37 1.75 14.60 -1.59
CA ARG A 37 0.49 13.98 -1.19
C ARG A 37 0.63 13.12 0.05
N LYS A 38 1.86 12.85 0.48
CA LYS A 38 2.19 11.98 1.61
C LYS A 38 1.55 10.61 1.43
N ARG A 39 1.75 10.06 0.22
CA ARG A 39 1.23 8.73 -0.13
C ARG A 39 2.32 7.91 -0.78
N ILE A 40 2.29 6.61 -0.49
CA ILE A 40 3.19 5.65 -1.12
C ILE A 40 2.56 5.28 -2.46
N GLU A 41 3.32 5.50 -3.53
CA GLU A 41 2.84 5.21 -4.89
C GLU A 41 3.08 3.76 -5.23
N VAL A 42 2.08 3.13 -5.86
CA VAL A 42 2.18 1.75 -6.34
C VAL A 42 1.68 1.69 -7.78
N LYS A 43 2.26 0.76 -8.54
CA LYS A 43 1.83 0.50 -9.92
C LYS A 43 1.26 -0.89 -9.99
N LEU A 44 0.08 -1.00 -10.60
CA LEU A 44 -0.62 -2.27 -10.77
C LEU A 44 -0.92 -2.48 -12.26
N THR A 45 -0.96 -3.73 -12.68
CA THR A 45 -1.26 -4.06 -14.09
C THR A 45 -2.75 -4.14 -14.36
N LYS A 46 -3.55 -4.46 -13.33
CA LYS A 46 -4.99 -4.58 -13.49
C LYS A 46 -5.66 -3.22 -13.55
N ASN A 47 -6.82 -3.17 -14.22
CA ASN A 47 -7.62 -1.96 -14.33
C ASN A 47 -8.44 -1.73 -13.07
N ALA A 48 -8.88 -0.47 -12.88
CA ALA A 48 -9.71 -0.12 -11.73
C ALA A 48 -11.11 -0.73 -11.80
N GLN A 49 -11.54 -1.16 -12.98
CA GLN A 49 -12.89 -1.68 -13.18
C GLN A 49 -13.14 -2.96 -12.40
N LYS A 50 -14.34 -3.09 -11.85
CA LYS A 50 -14.83 -4.28 -11.13
C LYS A 50 -13.93 -4.69 -9.98
N GLY A 51 -13.22 -3.74 -9.38
CA GLY A 51 -12.39 -4.02 -8.23
C GLY A 51 -11.13 -4.83 -8.50
N LYS A 52 -10.76 -5.00 -9.76
CA LYS A 52 -9.59 -5.82 -10.11
C LYS A 52 -8.29 -5.24 -9.56
N ALA A 53 -8.12 -3.91 -9.68
CA ALA A 53 -6.93 -3.26 -9.13
C ALA A 53 -6.89 -3.36 -7.60
N ASN A 54 -8.05 -3.27 -6.95
CA ASN A 54 -8.13 -3.40 -5.49
C ASN A 54 -7.71 -4.79 -5.03
N GLU A 55 -8.18 -5.83 -5.72
CA GLU A 55 -7.78 -7.21 -5.42
C GLU A 55 -6.27 -7.39 -5.58
N GLN A 56 -5.73 -6.89 -6.68
CA GLN A 56 -4.29 -6.98 -6.93
C GLN A 56 -3.49 -6.23 -5.88
N LEU A 57 -3.95 -5.04 -5.48
CA LEU A 57 -3.29 -4.25 -4.45
C LEU A 57 -3.22 -5.01 -3.13
N VAL A 58 -4.33 -5.59 -2.71
CA VAL A 58 -4.40 -6.36 -1.46
C VAL A 58 -3.45 -7.55 -1.52
N GLU A 59 -3.45 -8.28 -2.63
CA GLU A 59 -2.57 -9.44 -2.79
C GLU A 59 -1.10 -9.05 -2.76
N CYS A 60 -0.74 -7.96 -3.44
CA CYS A 60 0.64 -7.48 -3.47
C CYS A 60 1.11 -7.03 -2.09
N LEU A 61 0.26 -6.34 -1.35
CA LEU A 61 0.61 -5.91 0.01
C LEU A 61 0.70 -7.09 0.97
N ALA A 62 -0.17 -8.09 0.81
CA ALA A 62 -0.10 -9.30 1.62
C ALA A 62 1.25 -10.02 1.42
N ASP A 63 1.67 -10.12 0.15
CA ASP A 63 2.96 -10.74 -0.17
C ASP A 63 4.12 -9.91 0.38
N LEU A 64 4.04 -8.59 0.25
CA LEU A 64 5.09 -7.69 0.72
C LEU A 64 5.31 -7.80 2.22
N PHE A 65 4.23 -7.86 2.99
CA PHE A 65 4.31 -7.92 4.45
C PHE A 65 4.32 -9.35 4.99
N GLY A 66 4.17 -10.35 4.13
CA GLY A 66 4.18 -11.76 4.55
C GLY A 66 2.99 -12.14 5.41
N ILE A 67 1.81 -11.61 5.11
CA ILE A 67 0.59 -11.87 5.87
C ILE A 67 -0.52 -12.34 4.93
N SER A 68 -1.62 -12.83 5.51
CA SER A 68 -2.80 -13.20 4.74
C SER A 68 -3.52 -11.96 4.22
N SER A 69 -4.04 -12.04 3.00
CA SER A 69 -4.82 -10.95 2.41
C SER A 69 -6.06 -10.61 3.25
N SER A 70 -6.57 -11.56 4.03
CA SER A 70 -7.71 -11.33 4.92
C SER A 70 -7.39 -10.31 6.04
N ASN A 71 -6.12 -10.03 6.27
CA ASN A 71 -5.68 -9.04 7.25
C ASN A 71 -5.60 -7.64 6.67
N ILE A 72 -5.93 -7.46 5.40
CA ILE A 72 -5.85 -6.17 4.72
C ILE A 72 -7.25 -5.74 4.29
N GLN A 73 -7.61 -4.51 4.62
CA GLN A 73 -8.93 -3.97 4.32
C GLN A 73 -8.80 -2.56 3.76
N ILE A 74 -9.49 -2.30 2.65
CA ILE A 74 -9.54 -0.94 2.12
C ILE A 74 -10.48 -0.14 3.00
N ASN A 75 -9.91 0.83 3.71
CA ASN A 75 -10.64 1.63 4.69
C ASN A 75 -11.34 2.82 4.05
N SER A 76 -10.73 3.41 3.02
CA SER A 76 -11.32 4.49 2.26
C SER A 76 -10.74 4.53 0.85
N GLY A 77 -11.47 5.16 -0.06
CA GLY A 77 -11.02 5.36 -1.43
C GLY A 77 -11.14 4.13 -2.32
N ALA A 78 -12.11 3.25 -2.08
CA ALA A 78 -12.24 2.02 -2.87
C ALA A 78 -12.38 2.30 -4.38
N THR A 79 -12.99 3.41 -4.76
CA THR A 79 -13.16 3.79 -6.16
C THR A 79 -12.23 4.90 -6.61
N SER A 80 -11.26 5.26 -5.78
CA SER A 80 -10.31 6.34 -6.04
C SER A 80 -8.92 5.77 -6.24
N SER A 81 -8.04 6.53 -6.91
CA SER A 81 -6.62 6.19 -6.97
C SER A 81 -5.95 6.40 -5.62
N LYS A 82 -6.52 7.25 -4.78
CA LYS A 82 -6.01 7.51 -3.43
C LYS A 82 -6.77 6.63 -2.46
N LYS A 83 -6.06 5.71 -1.81
CA LYS A 83 -6.66 4.72 -0.93
C LYS A 83 -5.95 4.70 0.41
N SER A 84 -6.71 4.38 1.45
CA SER A 84 -6.14 4.11 2.77
C SER A 84 -6.51 2.68 3.15
N LEU A 85 -5.52 1.89 3.54
CA LEU A 85 -5.72 0.48 3.86
C LEU A 85 -5.34 0.21 5.30
N LEU A 86 -6.23 -0.53 5.98
CA LEU A 86 -5.96 -1.05 7.32
C LEU A 86 -5.24 -2.38 7.16
N ILE A 87 -4.10 -2.52 7.83
CA ILE A 87 -3.32 -3.76 7.82
C ILE A 87 -3.20 -4.25 9.25
N ARG A 88 -3.76 -5.44 9.51
CA ARG A 88 -3.75 -6.04 10.83
C ARG A 88 -2.55 -6.94 11.00
N GLY A 89 -2.00 -6.94 12.21
CA GLY A 89 -0.90 -7.82 12.57
C GLY A 89 0.46 -7.37 12.08
N VAL A 90 0.59 -6.13 11.61
CA VAL A 90 1.86 -5.55 11.21
C VAL A 90 2.08 -4.31 12.07
N SER A 91 3.22 -4.25 12.74
CA SER A 91 3.56 -3.08 13.55
C SER A 91 4.12 -1.96 12.67
N TYR A 92 4.09 -0.76 13.20
CA TYR A 92 4.66 0.40 12.53
C TYR A 92 6.14 0.16 12.16
N GLN A 93 6.91 -0.36 13.10
CA GLN A 93 8.34 -0.63 12.89
C GLN A 93 8.57 -1.67 11.79
N GLN A 94 7.76 -2.73 11.76
CA GLN A 94 7.85 -3.73 10.71
C GLN A 94 7.56 -3.14 9.34
N ALA A 95 6.50 -2.32 9.26
CA ALA A 95 6.11 -1.68 8.01
C ALA A 95 7.20 -0.74 7.51
N VAL A 96 7.75 0.10 8.39
CA VAL A 96 8.82 1.03 8.04
C VAL A 96 10.03 0.28 7.52
N SER A 97 10.43 -0.79 8.21
CA SER A 97 11.60 -1.59 7.83
C SER A 97 11.42 -2.21 6.45
N ILE A 98 10.27 -2.81 6.19
CA ILE A 98 9.99 -3.47 4.91
C ILE A 98 9.94 -2.44 3.77
N LEU A 99 9.22 -1.34 3.98
CA LEU A 99 9.06 -0.31 2.94
C LEU A 99 10.38 0.41 2.68
N GLU A 100 11.18 0.66 3.71
CA GLU A 100 12.48 1.29 3.53
C GLU A 100 13.38 0.44 2.64
N ALA A 101 13.39 -0.86 2.84
CA ALA A 101 14.21 -1.77 2.04
C ALA A 101 13.85 -1.72 0.55
N HIS A 102 12.57 -1.48 0.24
CA HIS A 102 12.09 -1.43 -1.14
C HIS A 102 12.18 -0.04 -1.76
N LEU A 103 12.04 1.02 -0.97
CA LEU A 103 12.05 2.40 -1.46
C LEU A 103 13.45 2.99 -1.57
N LYS A 104 14.39 2.41 -0.86
CA LYS A 104 15.76 2.90 -0.78
C LYS A 104 16.66 2.17 -1.75
N LYS A 105 16.42 2.33 -3.00
CA LYS A 105 17.26 1.70 -4.03
C LYS A 105 18.22 2.67 -4.65
#